data_8b8afca393e74eb929fbc850f88dcff8
#
_entry.id   8b8afca393e74eb929fbc850f88dcff8
#
_cell.length_a   1.000
_cell.length_b   1.000
_cell.length_c   1.000
_cell.angle_alpha   90.00
_cell.angle_beta   90.00
_cell.angle_gamma   90.00
#
_symmetry.space_group_name_H-M   'P 1'
#
loop_
_entity.id
_entity.type
_entity.pdbx_description
1 polymer ?
#
loop_
_entity_poly.entity_id
_entity_poly.type
_entity_poly.pdbx_seq_one_letter_code
_entity_poly.pdbx_strand_id
1 'polypeptide(L)'
;IVGGFVGGMAMVAIAIIYGLLSGRGIWYPVNLIGATILRDLQNAPQEVFMQFNPAALVVGLVIHLIISTGLAFLFALVLPTLPGNPWVWAAIVAPLLWITATFLGLPLLNPVMEKFIDWPSFIIAQVCYSLILGWWIMRTPKVPARHVGSSE
;
A
#
# COMPACT_ATOMS: atom_id res chain seq x y z
N ILE A 1 10.52 2.52 7.45
CA ILE A 1 9.78 1.34 7.93
C ILE A 1 8.53 1.77 8.69
N VAL A 2 8.66 2.47 9.83
CA VAL A 2 7.50 2.84 10.69
C VAL A 2 6.44 3.65 9.92
N GLY A 3 6.83 4.65 9.14
CA GLY A 3 5.91 5.44 8.31
C GLY A 3 5.13 4.58 7.30
N GLY A 4 5.79 3.58 6.71
CA GLY A 4 5.15 2.63 5.80
C GLY A 4 4.15 1.71 6.51
N PHE A 5 4.48 1.25 7.70
CA PHE A 5 3.58 0.47 8.53
C PHE A 5 2.33 1.26 8.93
N VAL A 6 2.52 2.49 9.46
CA VAL A 6 1.39 3.35 9.90
C VAL A 6 0.52 3.74 8.70
N GLY A 7 1.12 4.10 7.56
CA GLY A 7 0.40 4.38 6.33
C GLY A 7 -0.36 3.15 5.81
N GLY A 8 0.27 1.98 5.85
CA GLY A 8 -0.36 0.71 5.49
C GLY A 8 -1.58 0.39 6.36
N MET A 9 -1.49 0.61 7.67
CA MET A 9 -2.64 0.43 8.57
C MET A 9 -3.78 1.41 8.29
N ALA A 10 -3.48 2.64 7.89
CA ALA A 10 -4.50 3.59 7.46
C ALA A 10 -5.22 3.12 6.18
N MET A 11 -4.49 2.52 5.23
CA MET A 11 -5.10 1.90 4.04
C MET A 11 -6.05 0.76 4.41
N VAL A 12 -5.67 -0.09 5.39
CA VAL A 12 -6.55 -1.16 5.89
C VAL A 12 -7.84 -0.56 6.47
N ALA A 13 -7.75 0.53 7.25
CA ALA A 13 -8.93 1.20 7.78
C ALA A 13 -9.86 1.71 6.67
N ILE A 14 -9.32 2.33 5.63
CA ILE A 14 -10.09 2.80 4.46
C ILE A 14 -10.73 1.63 3.72
N ALA A 15 -9.99 0.53 3.53
CA ALA A 15 -10.51 -0.67 2.87
C ALA A 15 -11.68 -1.30 3.67
N ILE A 16 -11.59 -1.33 5.00
CA ILE A 16 -12.68 -1.77 5.87
C ILE A 16 -13.90 -0.85 5.73
N ILE A 17 -13.70 0.47 5.79
CA ILE A 17 -14.78 1.45 5.62
C ILE A 17 -15.45 1.26 4.26
N TYR A 18 -14.67 1.10 3.20
CA TYR A 18 -15.19 0.81 1.86
C TYR A 18 -16.02 -0.49 1.86
N GLY A 19 -15.50 -1.57 2.44
CA GLY A 19 -16.21 -2.85 2.53
C GLY A 19 -17.57 -2.72 3.20
N LEU A 20 -17.65 -1.94 4.27
CA LEU A 20 -18.90 -1.66 4.99
C LEU A 20 -19.86 -0.80 4.16
N LEU A 21 -19.40 0.29 3.59
CA LEU A 21 -20.24 1.24 2.83
C LEU A 21 -20.73 0.66 1.51
N SER A 22 -19.94 -0.19 0.87
CA SER A 22 -20.31 -0.85 -0.39
C SER A 22 -21.22 -2.07 -0.21
N GLY A 23 -21.49 -2.50 1.04
CA GLY A 23 -22.23 -3.72 1.32
C GLY A 23 -21.47 -5.02 1.02
N ARG A 24 -20.17 -4.95 0.65
CA ARG A 24 -19.33 -6.12 0.35
C ARG A 24 -18.73 -6.77 1.59
N GLY A 25 -18.79 -6.08 2.74
CA GLY A 25 -18.28 -6.57 4.01
C GLY A 25 -16.79 -6.32 4.20
N ILE A 26 -16.37 -6.42 5.46
CA ILE A 26 -14.98 -6.09 5.88
C ILE A 26 -13.93 -7.06 5.35
N TRP A 27 -14.34 -8.28 5.00
CA TRP A 27 -13.42 -9.33 4.52
C TRP A 27 -13.09 -9.22 3.04
N TYR A 28 -13.93 -8.49 2.29
CA TYR A 28 -13.80 -8.39 0.85
C TYR A 28 -12.41 -7.90 0.37
N PRO A 29 -11.90 -6.74 0.83
CA PRO A 29 -10.61 -6.26 0.36
C PRO A 29 -9.44 -7.14 0.79
N VAL A 30 -9.52 -7.73 1.99
CA VAL A 30 -8.47 -8.61 2.54
C VAL A 30 -8.38 -9.91 1.73
N ASN A 31 -9.53 -10.52 1.44
CA ASN A 31 -9.58 -11.74 0.65
C ASN A 31 -9.09 -11.51 -0.80
N LEU A 32 -9.39 -10.35 -1.39
CA LEU A 32 -8.86 -9.97 -2.70
C LEU A 32 -7.33 -9.91 -2.70
N ILE A 33 -6.72 -9.29 -1.68
CA ILE A 33 -5.26 -9.27 -1.55
C ILE A 33 -4.72 -10.69 -1.31
N GLY A 34 -5.37 -11.48 -0.47
CA GLY A 34 -5.00 -12.86 -0.18
C GLY A 34 -4.98 -13.76 -1.41
N ALA A 35 -5.83 -13.49 -2.40
CA ALA A 35 -5.88 -14.21 -3.67
C ALA A 35 -4.56 -14.12 -4.46
N THR A 36 -3.67 -13.20 -4.15
CA THR A 36 -2.34 -13.14 -4.77
C THR A 36 -1.55 -14.44 -4.54
N ILE A 37 -1.69 -15.06 -3.39
CA ILE A 37 -1.01 -16.32 -3.03
C ILE A 37 -1.98 -17.50 -3.03
N LEU A 38 -3.21 -17.30 -2.54
CA LEU A 38 -4.23 -18.35 -2.45
C LEU A 38 -4.91 -18.55 -3.80
N ARG A 39 -4.28 -19.37 -4.64
CA ARG A 39 -4.66 -19.56 -6.04
C ARG A 39 -6.09 -20.08 -6.23
N ASP A 40 -6.64 -20.80 -5.28
CA ASP A 40 -8.03 -21.27 -5.31
C ASP A 40 -9.03 -20.11 -5.38
N LEU A 41 -8.66 -18.95 -4.85
CA LEU A 41 -9.47 -17.74 -4.91
C LEU A 41 -9.47 -17.06 -6.29
N GLN A 42 -8.52 -17.37 -7.18
CA GLN A 42 -8.41 -16.70 -8.49
C GLN A 42 -9.61 -16.97 -9.41
N ASN A 43 -10.30 -18.09 -9.22
CA ASN A 43 -11.50 -18.46 -9.99
C ASN A 43 -12.78 -18.37 -9.15
N ALA A 44 -12.70 -17.86 -7.92
CA ALA A 44 -13.83 -17.78 -7.03
C ALA A 44 -14.83 -16.69 -7.47
N PRO A 45 -16.14 -16.93 -7.31
CA PRO A 45 -17.14 -15.90 -7.50
C PRO A 45 -17.05 -14.82 -6.42
N GLN A 46 -17.59 -13.65 -6.71
CA GLN A 46 -17.42 -12.45 -5.85
C GLN A 46 -17.91 -12.67 -4.41
N GLU A 47 -18.93 -13.48 -4.22
CA GLU A 47 -19.55 -13.76 -2.92
C GLU A 47 -18.60 -14.46 -1.95
N VAL A 48 -17.63 -15.23 -2.45
CA VAL A 48 -16.61 -15.90 -1.63
C VAL A 48 -15.70 -14.88 -0.93
N PHE A 49 -15.43 -13.75 -1.59
CA PHE A 49 -14.60 -12.71 -1.00
C PHE A 49 -15.29 -11.95 0.15
N MET A 50 -16.61 -12.06 0.27
CA MET A 50 -17.37 -11.44 1.36
C MET A 50 -17.33 -12.28 2.65
N GLN A 51 -16.91 -13.54 2.56
CA GLN A 51 -16.90 -14.48 3.69
C GLN A 51 -15.57 -14.41 4.46
N PHE A 52 -15.63 -14.71 5.75
CA PHE A 52 -14.40 -14.80 6.55
C PHE A 52 -13.55 -15.97 6.08
N ASN A 53 -12.30 -15.67 5.72
CA ASN A 53 -11.27 -16.65 5.38
C ASN A 53 -10.00 -16.35 6.19
N PRO A 54 -9.68 -17.18 7.21
CA PRO A 54 -8.53 -16.93 8.08
C PRO A 54 -7.20 -17.01 7.35
N ALA A 55 -7.06 -17.87 6.34
CA ALA A 55 -5.85 -17.96 5.54
C ALA A 55 -5.65 -16.69 4.71
N ALA A 56 -6.72 -16.19 4.07
CA ALA A 56 -6.67 -14.96 3.28
C ALA A 56 -6.41 -13.73 4.17
N LEU A 57 -6.93 -13.72 5.40
CA LEU A 57 -6.62 -12.67 6.38
C LEU A 57 -5.13 -12.58 6.68
N VAL A 58 -4.52 -13.70 7.05
CA VAL A 58 -3.08 -13.73 7.37
C VAL A 58 -2.24 -13.37 6.15
N VAL A 59 -2.48 -14.03 5.03
CA VAL A 59 -1.73 -13.82 3.79
C VAL A 59 -1.93 -12.39 3.27
N GLY A 60 -3.17 -11.91 3.24
CA GLY A 60 -3.49 -10.56 2.76
C GLY A 60 -2.84 -9.47 3.60
N LEU A 61 -2.88 -9.58 4.92
CA LEU A 61 -2.21 -8.62 5.81
C LEU A 61 -0.69 -8.65 5.66
N VAL A 62 -0.09 -9.84 5.60
CA VAL A 62 1.37 -9.98 5.43
C VAL A 62 1.82 -9.35 4.10
N ILE A 63 1.16 -9.68 2.99
CA ILE A 63 1.47 -9.08 1.68
C ILE A 63 1.32 -7.56 1.74
N HIS A 64 0.19 -7.09 2.29
CA HIS A 64 -0.09 -5.66 2.38
C HIS A 64 0.99 -4.91 3.16
N LEU A 65 1.41 -5.44 4.32
CA LEU A 65 2.46 -4.82 5.14
C LEU A 65 3.85 -4.89 4.49
N ILE A 66 4.18 -5.97 3.81
CA ILE A 66 5.44 -6.09 3.07
C ILE A 66 5.50 -5.05 1.95
N ILE A 67 4.44 -4.94 1.15
CA ILE A 67 4.40 -4.00 0.03
C ILE A 67 4.40 -2.55 0.55
N SER A 68 3.56 -2.22 1.53
CA SER A 68 3.46 -0.85 2.07
C SER A 68 4.76 -0.39 2.74
N THR A 69 5.43 -1.26 3.50
CA THR A 69 6.74 -0.96 4.09
C THR A 69 7.85 -0.90 3.05
N GLY A 70 7.83 -1.81 2.09
CA GLY A 70 8.81 -1.84 0.99
C GLY A 70 8.76 -0.58 0.13
N LEU A 71 7.56 -0.12 -0.25
CA LEU A 71 7.39 1.12 -1.01
C LEU A 71 7.78 2.36 -0.21
N ALA A 72 7.46 2.40 1.10
CA ALA A 72 7.93 3.48 1.96
C ALA A 72 9.46 3.52 2.05
N PHE A 73 10.10 2.35 2.11
CA PHE A 73 11.56 2.24 2.11
C PHE A 73 12.17 2.74 0.80
N LEU A 74 11.63 2.29 -0.35
CA LEU A 74 12.06 2.75 -1.67
C LEU A 74 11.87 4.26 -1.82
N PHE A 75 10.73 4.79 -1.38
CA PHE A 75 10.49 6.23 -1.39
C PHE A 75 11.51 6.99 -0.51
N ALA A 76 11.81 6.47 0.68
CA ALA A 76 12.80 7.09 1.57
C ALA A 76 14.23 7.09 0.98
N LEU A 77 14.60 6.10 0.17
CA LEU A 77 15.87 6.07 -0.54
C LEU A 77 15.95 7.12 -1.66
N VAL A 78 14.84 7.34 -2.35
CA VAL A 78 14.78 8.29 -3.48
C VAL A 78 14.62 9.74 -2.98
N LEU A 79 13.94 9.94 -1.86
CA LEU A 79 13.59 11.26 -1.33
C LEU A 79 14.78 12.24 -1.20
N PRO A 80 15.98 11.84 -0.76
CA PRO A 80 17.12 12.76 -0.67
C PRO A 80 17.60 13.30 -2.01
N THR A 81 17.28 12.65 -3.12
CA THR A 81 17.64 13.06 -4.49
C THR A 81 16.64 14.04 -5.09
N LEU A 82 15.48 14.21 -4.45
CA LEU A 82 14.40 15.05 -4.94
C LEU A 82 14.50 16.47 -4.40
N PRO A 83 14.44 17.51 -5.25
CA PRO A 83 14.54 18.89 -4.81
C PRO A 83 13.27 19.39 -4.11
N GLY A 84 13.40 20.34 -3.19
CA GLY A 84 12.28 21.04 -2.58
C GLY A 84 11.65 20.33 -1.39
N ASN A 85 10.33 20.45 -1.24
CA ASN A 85 9.61 19.98 -0.06
C ASN A 85 9.27 18.47 -0.14
N PRO A 86 9.73 17.64 0.83
CA PRO A 86 9.43 16.21 0.89
C PRO A 86 7.93 15.87 0.88
N TRP A 87 7.10 16.74 1.43
CA TRP A 87 5.64 16.59 1.46
C TRP A 87 5.03 16.55 0.06
N VAL A 88 5.51 17.44 -0.82
CA VAL A 88 5.04 17.49 -2.21
C VAL A 88 5.36 16.18 -2.92
N TRP A 89 6.55 15.65 -2.72
CA TRP A 89 6.96 14.38 -3.30
C TRP A 89 6.19 13.18 -2.71
N ALA A 90 5.94 13.19 -1.40
CA ALA A 90 5.08 12.18 -0.79
C ALA A 90 3.65 12.22 -1.33
N ALA A 91 3.09 13.41 -1.55
CA ALA A 91 1.74 13.56 -2.09
C ALA A 91 1.59 13.15 -3.56
N ILE A 92 2.67 13.21 -4.35
CA ILE A 92 2.64 12.95 -5.80
C ILE A 92 3.28 11.61 -6.14
N VAL A 93 4.54 11.41 -5.75
CA VAL A 93 5.35 10.26 -6.21
C VAL A 93 4.89 8.96 -5.56
N ALA A 94 4.60 8.96 -4.27
CA ALA A 94 4.21 7.74 -3.58
C ALA A 94 2.85 7.18 -4.10
N PRO A 95 1.78 7.99 -4.30
CA PRO A 95 0.56 7.48 -4.92
C PRO A 95 0.78 6.99 -6.35
N LEU A 96 1.56 7.72 -7.15
CA LEU A 96 1.85 7.31 -8.53
C LEU A 96 2.59 5.98 -8.59
N LEU A 97 3.59 5.77 -7.73
CA LEU A 97 4.30 4.50 -7.63
C LEU A 97 3.36 3.35 -7.29
N TRP A 98 2.48 3.54 -6.29
CA TRP A 98 1.50 2.54 -5.91
C TRP A 98 0.51 2.22 -7.04
N ILE A 99 -0.11 3.25 -7.61
CA ILE A 99 -1.10 3.07 -8.68
C ILE A 99 -0.45 2.38 -9.87
N THR A 100 0.75 2.81 -10.27
CA THR A 100 1.48 2.21 -11.39
C THR A 100 1.87 0.76 -11.08
N ALA A 101 2.42 0.47 -9.91
CA ALA A 101 2.80 -0.88 -9.50
C ALA A 101 1.59 -1.81 -9.46
N THR A 102 0.45 -1.33 -8.99
CA THR A 102 -0.80 -2.08 -8.95
C THR A 102 -1.35 -2.31 -10.35
N PHE A 103 -1.43 -1.27 -11.17
CA PHE A 103 -1.95 -1.35 -12.54
C PHE A 103 -1.14 -2.32 -13.42
N LEU A 104 0.17 -2.33 -13.27
CA LEU A 104 1.06 -3.24 -14.02
C LEU A 104 1.13 -4.64 -13.40
N GLY A 105 1.04 -4.74 -12.08
CA GLY A 105 1.24 -5.99 -11.36
C GLY A 105 -0.01 -6.86 -11.26
N LEU A 106 -1.19 -6.27 -11.10
CA LEU A 106 -2.42 -7.04 -10.89
C LEU A 106 -2.75 -8.03 -12.02
N PRO A 107 -2.63 -7.69 -13.32
CA PRO A 107 -2.93 -8.62 -14.40
C PRO A 107 -2.10 -9.91 -14.33
N LEU A 108 -0.87 -9.80 -13.81
CA LEU A 108 0.07 -10.92 -13.73
C LEU A 108 -0.03 -11.66 -12.39
N LEU A 109 -0.18 -10.93 -11.30
CA LEU A 109 -0.08 -11.48 -9.95
C LEU A 109 -1.43 -11.84 -9.35
N ASN A 110 -2.46 -11.06 -9.66
CA ASN A 110 -3.79 -11.19 -9.05
C ASN A 110 -4.91 -10.73 -10.00
N PRO A 111 -5.17 -11.47 -11.10
CA PRO A 111 -6.20 -11.12 -12.08
C PRO A 111 -7.61 -10.97 -11.48
N VAL A 112 -7.94 -11.74 -10.44
CA VAL A 112 -9.24 -11.62 -9.78
C VAL A 112 -9.37 -10.30 -9.03
N MET A 113 -8.29 -9.83 -8.40
CA MET A 113 -8.30 -8.52 -7.77
C MET A 113 -8.39 -7.41 -8.82
N GLU A 114 -7.69 -7.51 -9.94
CA GLU A 114 -7.81 -6.57 -11.07
C GLU A 114 -9.28 -6.40 -11.51
N LYS A 115 -9.99 -7.51 -11.65
CA LYS A 115 -11.41 -7.54 -12.06
C LYS A 115 -12.35 -6.90 -11.04
N PHE A 116 -12.09 -7.05 -9.76
CA PHE A 116 -13.01 -6.70 -8.68
C PHE A 116 -12.60 -5.49 -7.84
N ILE A 117 -11.41 -4.92 -8.09
CA ILE A 117 -10.94 -3.74 -7.37
C ILE A 117 -11.83 -2.54 -7.68
N ASP A 118 -12.17 -1.79 -6.63
CA ASP A 118 -12.81 -0.49 -6.77
C ASP A 118 -11.74 0.60 -6.86
N TRP A 119 -11.45 1.02 -8.08
CA TRP A 119 -10.38 1.98 -8.34
C TRP A 119 -10.51 3.31 -7.58
N PRO A 120 -11.71 3.92 -7.45
CA PRO A 120 -11.87 5.15 -6.67
C PRO A 120 -11.46 4.98 -5.20
N SER A 121 -11.95 3.96 -4.50
CA SER A 121 -11.59 3.71 -3.11
C SER A 121 -10.12 3.34 -2.96
N PHE A 122 -9.57 2.59 -3.91
CA PHE A 122 -8.15 2.25 -3.95
C PHE A 122 -7.28 3.51 -4.08
N ILE A 123 -7.60 4.44 -4.98
CA ILE A 123 -6.87 5.70 -5.17
C ILE A 123 -6.93 6.55 -3.89
N ILE A 124 -8.10 6.65 -3.27
CA ILE A 124 -8.25 7.37 -1.99
C ILE A 124 -7.34 6.77 -0.91
N ALA A 125 -7.29 5.44 -0.81
CA ALA A 125 -6.42 4.75 0.14
C ALA A 125 -4.94 5.05 -0.13
N GLN A 126 -4.51 5.12 -1.40
CA GLN A 126 -3.13 5.47 -1.78
C GLN A 126 -2.77 6.92 -1.42
N VAL A 127 -3.68 7.85 -1.66
CA VAL A 127 -3.47 9.25 -1.28
C VAL A 127 -3.34 9.36 0.26
N CYS A 128 -4.22 8.74 1.02
CA CYS A 128 -4.14 8.74 2.48
C CYS A 128 -2.84 8.11 3.00
N TYR A 129 -2.43 6.96 2.44
CA TYR A 129 -1.15 6.34 2.74
C TYR A 129 0.01 7.33 2.56
N SER A 130 0.04 7.98 1.43
CA SER A 130 1.12 8.88 1.02
C SER A 130 1.19 10.13 1.89
N LEU A 131 0.04 10.69 2.26
CA LEU A 131 -0.05 11.83 3.16
C LEU A 131 0.46 11.47 4.56
N ILE A 132 0.11 10.29 5.07
CA ILE A 132 0.60 9.80 6.36
C ILE A 132 2.10 9.52 6.32
N LEU A 133 2.59 8.89 5.25
CA LEU A 133 4.00 8.65 5.05
C LEU A 133 4.80 9.95 5.01
N GLY A 134 4.34 10.94 4.24
CA GLY A 134 4.97 12.26 4.16
C GLY A 134 5.00 12.97 5.51
N TRP A 135 3.88 12.96 6.24
CA TRP A 135 3.80 13.52 7.58
C TRP A 135 4.78 12.84 8.55
N TRP A 136 4.91 11.51 8.48
CA TRP A 136 5.86 10.76 9.32
C TRP A 136 7.32 11.12 8.99
N ILE A 137 7.66 11.15 7.71
CA ILE A 137 9.02 11.49 7.25
C ILE A 137 9.42 12.89 7.72
N MET A 138 8.53 13.86 7.64
CA MET A 138 8.78 15.23 8.09
C MET A 138 9.07 15.34 9.58
N ARG A 139 8.55 14.43 10.40
CA ARG A 139 8.76 14.38 11.85
C ARG A 139 9.95 13.52 12.27
N THR A 140 10.52 12.75 11.35
CA THR A 140 11.68 11.91 11.64
C THR A 140 12.96 12.76 11.65
N PRO A 141 13.82 12.64 12.66
CA PRO A 141 15.10 13.37 12.70
C PRO A 141 15.94 13.03 11.48
N LYS A 142 16.49 14.06 10.83
CA LYS A 142 17.44 13.88 9.72
C LYS A 142 18.74 13.34 10.29
N VAL A 143 19.22 12.21 9.78
CA VAL A 143 20.57 11.73 10.10
C VAL A 143 21.56 12.59 9.33
N PRO A 144 22.48 13.32 10.01
CA PRO A 144 23.49 14.10 9.31
C PRO A 144 24.37 13.18 8.47
N ALA A 145 24.48 13.47 7.17
CA ALA A 145 25.43 12.78 6.31
C ALA A 145 26.85 13.06 6.87
N ARG A 146 27.54 12.00 7.27
CA ARG A 146 28.95 12.11 7.67
C ARG A 146 29.72 12.38 6.39
N HIS A 147 30.22 13.62 6.22
CA HIS A 147 31.24 13.87 5.20
C HIS A 147 32.42 12.97 5.54
N VAL A 148 32.67 11.97 4.71
CA VAL A 148 33.94 11.27 4.70
C VAL A 148 34.93 12.30 4.20
N GLY A 149 35.67 12.92 5.13
CA GLY A 149 36.65 13.92 4.81
C GLY A 149 37.61 13.37 3.79
N SER A 150 37.81 14.11 2.71
CA SER A 150 38.96 13.96 1.85
C SER A 150 40.20 14.11 2.73
N SER A 151 40.83 13.01 3.07
CA SER A 151 42.19 13.02 3.57
C SER A 151 43.09 13.53 2.43
N GLU A 152 43.40 14.81 2.43
CA GLU A 152 44.59 15.32 1.78
C GLU A 152 45.85 14.86 2.51
#